data_5d0a571d32989d2507b9b211b2cd55a3
#
_entry.id   5d0a571d32989d2507b9b211b2cd55a3
#
_cell.length_a   1.000
_cell.length_b   1.000
_cell.length_c   1.000
_cell.angle_alpha   90.00
_cell.angle_beta   90.00
_cell.angle_gamma   90.00
#
_symmetry.space_group_name_H-M   'P 1'
#
loop_
_entity.id
_entity.type
_entity.pdbx_description
1 polymer ?
#
loop_
_entity_poly.entity_id
_entity_poly.type
_entity_poly.pdbx_seq_one_letter_code
_entity_poly.pdbx_strand_id
1 'polypeptide(L)'
;MTVVLTAGHRHETTKFECLMEQGAVKRTGRGRPKVRPKRVLGDKAYSSRKIRRYLKKRGIDYTIARRSDETRTGPFNRAVYKKRNCVERTINRLKQFRRVATRYEKRAVNFLAMVTLASILLWL
;
A
#
# COMPACT_ATOMS: atom_id res chain seq x y z
N MET A 1 -2.50 -8.94 -4.78
CA MET A 1 -2.61 -7.58 -4.22
C MET A 1 -3.21 -7.67 -2.83
N THR A 2 -2.73 -6.89 -1.87
CA THR A 2 -3.28 -6.84 -0.51
C THR A 2 -4.02 -5.53 -0.32
N VAL A 3 -5.22 -5.59 0.22
CA VAL A 3 -6.09 -4.43 0.45
C VAL A 3 -6.55 -4.44 1.91
N VAL A 4 -6.41 -3.30 2.58
CA VAL A 4 -6.92 -3.09 3.94
C VAL A 4 -7.91 -1.94 3.90
N LEU A 5 -9.11 -2.19 4.39
CA LEU A 5 -10.16 -1.18 4.46
C LEU A 5 -10.04 -0.37 5.76
N THR A 6 -10.28 0.93 5.64
CA THR A 6 -10.37 1.85 6.78
C THR A 6 -11.67 2.64 6.72
N ALA A 7 -12.16 3.06 7.86
CA ALA A 7 -13.24 4.05 7.90
C ALA A 7 -12.75 5.37 7.29
N GLY A 8 -13.60 6.05 6.52
CA GLY A 8 -13.22 7.21 5.71
C GLY A 8 -12.64 8.41 6.48
N HIS A 9 -12.92 8.49 7.78
CA HIS A 9 -12.39 9.54 8.67
C HIS A 9 -11.03 9.19 9.31
N ARG A 10 -10.53 7.95 9.13
CA ARG A 10 -9.25 7.54 9.71
C ARG A 10 -8.13 7.69 8.70
N HIS A 11 -7.02 8.26 9.16
CA HIS A 11 -5.82 8.41 8.34
C HIS A 11 -5.23 7.04 7.96
N GLU A 12 -4.96 6.83 6.68
CA GLU A 12 -4.49 5.55 6.11
C GLU A 12 -3.21 5.02 6.76
N THR A 13 -2.36 5.91 7.25
CA THR A 13 -1.10 5.56 7.92
C THR A 13 -1.28 4.71 9.17
N THR A 14 -2.45 4.76 9.82
CA THR A 14 -2.75 3.95 11.02
C THR A 14 -2.79 2.46 10.72
N LYS A 15 -3.06 2.08 9.46
CA LYS A 15 -3.12 0.68 9.01
C LYS A 15 -1.87 0.19 8.29
N PHE A 16 -0.82 1.02 8.25
CA PHE A 16 0.41 0.68 7.53
C PHE A 16 1.04 -0.63 8.01
N GLU A 17 1.17 -0.82 9.32
CA GLU A 17 1.75 -2.03 9.89
C GLU A 17 0.91 -3.26 9.57
N CYS A 18 -0.42 -3.15 9.71
CA CYS A 18 -1.38 -4.20 9.36
C CYS A 18 -1.27 -4.58 7.87
N LEU A 19 -1.16 -3.58 6.98
CA LEU A 19 -0.98 -3.82 5.55
C LEU A 19 0.32 -4.58 5.26
N MET A 20 1.40 -4.25 5.96
CA MET A 20 2.68 -4.94 5.81
C MET A 20 2.61 -6.39 6.28
N GLU A 21 1.89 -6.68 7.35
CA GLU A 21 1.71 -8.04 7.89
C GLU A 21 0.81 -8.88 7.00
N GLN A 22 -0.32 -8.33 6.55
CA GLN A 22 -1.22 -9.03 5.63
C GLN A 22 -0.63 -9.24 4.23
N GLY A 23 0.31 -8.39 3.82
CA GLY A 23 1.04 -8.50 2.57
C GLY A 23 2.13 -9.57 2.56
N ALA A 24 2.25 -10.36 3.62
CA ALA A 24 3.23 -11.44 3.69
C ALA A 24 2.97 -12.51 2.61
N VAL A 25 3.98 -12.80 1.81
CA VAL A 25 3.90 -13.84 0.78
C VAL A 25 4.22 -15.20 1.41
N LYS A 26 3.26 -16.12 1.39
CA LYS A 26 3.50 -17.51 1.78
C LYS A 26 4.48 -18.14 0.79
N ARG A 27 5.50 -18.82 1.29
CA ARG A 27 6.41 -19.61 0.44
C ARG A 27 5.76 -20.96 0.14
N THR A 28 5.98 -21.46 -1.06
CA THR A 28 5.53 -22.81 -1.47
C THR A 28 6.35 -23.95 -0.86
N GLY A 29 7.48 -23.64 -0.20
CA GLY A 29 8.36 -24.59 0.48
C GLY A 29 8.50 -24.33 1.97
N ARG A 30 9.37 -25.13 2.64
CA ARG A 30 9.68 -24.94 4.06
C ARG A 30 10.26 -23.56 4.31
N GLY A 31 9.77 -22.86 5.34
CA GLY A 31 10.29 -21.58 5.80
C GLY A 31 9.18 -20.60 6.17
N ARG A 32 9.57 -19.53 6.88
CA ARG A 32 8.65 -18.47 7.30
C ARG A 32 8.13 -17.69 6.09
N PRO A 33 6.88 -17.18 6.12
CA PRO A 33 6.37 -16.28 5.10
C PRO A 33 7.31 -15.09 4.88
N LYS A 34 7.46 -14.66 3.63
CA LYS A 34 8.28 -13.50 3.29
C LYS A 34 7.50 -12.22 3.64
N VAL A 35 7.69 -11.71 4.83
CA VAL A 35 7.05 -10.49 5.34
C VAL A 35 7.77 -9.21 4.87
N ARG A 36 8.96 -9.34 4.26
CA ARG A 36 9.78 -8.19 3.90
C ARG A 36 9.80 -7.95 2.41
N PRO A 37 9.14 -6.90 1.90
CA PRO A 37 9.46 -6.39 0.58
C PRO A 37 10.89 -5.83 0.57
N LYS A 38 11.56 -5.85 -0.56
CA LYS A 38 12.89 -5.22 -0.71
C LYS A 38 12.81 -3.71 -0.49
N ARG A 39 11.73 -3.09 -0.96
CA ARG A 39 11.52 -1.64 -0.88
C ARG A 39 10.05 -1.28 -0.80
N VAL A 40 9.76 -0.22 -0.05
CA VAL A 40 8.42 0.39 0.02
C VAL A 40 8.47 1.75 -0.66
N LEU A 41 7.51 1.99 -1.54
CA LEU A 41 7.27 3.30 -2.16
C LEU A 41 5.99 3.89 -1.57
N GLY A 42 6.07 5.09 -1.03
CA GLY A 42 4.93 5.77 -0.42
C GLY A 42 4.81 7.22 -0.88
N ASP A 43 3.60 7.75 -0.83
CA ASP A 43 3.35 9.16 -1.05
C ASP A 43 3.62 10.00 0.23
N LYS A 44 3.36 11.30 0.15
CA LYS A 44 3.56 12.23 1.26
C LYS A 44 2.74 11.88 2.52
N ALA A 45 1.58 11.24 2.36
CA ALA A 45 0.73 10.84 3.48
C ALA A 45 1.43 9.83 4.40
N TYR A 46 2.28 8.98 3.83
CA TYR A 46 3.08 8.00 4.59
C TYR A 46 4.38 8.56 5.17
N SER A 47 4.62 9.87 5.03
CA SER A 47 5.82 10.53 5.54
C SER A 47 5.71 10.75 7.05
N SER A 48 5.98 9.73 7.84
CA SER A 48 5.99 9.79 9.30
C SER A 48 7.25 9.17 9.91
N ARG A 49 7.69 9.70 11.06
CA ARG A 49 8.83 9.14 11.81
C ARG A 49 8.55 7.69 12.23
N LYS A 50 7.30 7.38 12.60
CA LYS A 50 6.87 6.03 13.01
C LYS A 50 7.09 5.03 11.88
N ILE A 51 6.59 5.32 10.67
CA ILE A 51 6.71 4.45 9.51
C ILE A 51 8.18 4.24 9.12
N ARG A 52 8.98 5.31 9.07
CA ARG A 52 10.41 5.19 8.75
C ARG A 52 11.16 4.35 9.77
N ARG A 53 10.87 4.52 11.06
CA ARG A 53 11.47 3.72 12.14
C ARG A 53 11.10 2.25 12.00
N TYR A 54 9.82 1.95 11.72
CA TYR A 54 9.34 0.59 11.48
C TYR A 54 10.09 -0.07 10.31
N LEU A 55 10.18 0.62 9.15
CA LEU A 55 10.88 0.10 7.98
C LEU A 55 12.37 -0.12 8.24
N LYS A 56 13.04 0.85 8.87
CA LYS A 56 14.45 0.74 9.24
C LYS A 56 14.71 -0.43 10.20
N LYS A 57 13.88 -0.60 11.22
CA LYS A 57 14.00 -1.71 12.19
C LYS A 57 13.87 -3.07 11.50
N ARG A 58 13.10 -3.16 10.42
CA ARG A 58 12.91 -4.40 9.66
C ARG A 58 13.90 -4.57 8.48
N GLY A 59 14.81 -3.64 8.29
CA GLY A 59 15.77 -3.67 7.18
C GLY A 59 15.10 -3.55 5.80
N ILE A 60 14.04 -2.74 5.70
CA ILE A 60 13.29 -2.52 4.47
C ILE A 60 13.68 -1.15 3.92
N ASP A 61 14.18 -1.11 2.68
CA ASP A 61 14.41 0.13 1.97
C ASP A 61 13.10 0.88 1.73
N TYR A 62 13.16 2.20 1.72
CA TYR A 62 11.97 2.99 1.40
C TYR A 62 12.29 4.24 0.59
N THR A 63 11.34 4.63 -0.26
CA THR A 63 11.34 5.90 -0.98
C THR A 63 9.96 6.53 -0.78
N ILE A 64 9.88 7.43 0.21
CA ILE A 64 8.65 8.12 0.59
C ILE A 64 8.85 9.61 0.33
N ALA A 65 7.93 10.23 -0.41
CA ALA A 65 7.97 11.66 -0.69
C ALA A 65 7.93 12.46 0.61
N ARG A 66 8.64 13.59 0.63
CA ARG A 66 8.70 14.46 1.80
C ARG A 66 7.47 15.36 1.84
N ARG A 67 7.05 15.69 3.05
CA ARG A 67 6.10 16.78 3.28
C ARG A 67 6.86 18.10 3.28
N SER A 68 6.16 19.19 3.00
CA SER A 68 6.75 20.54 3.01
C SER A 68 7.25 21.00 4.38
N ASP A 69 6.63 20.47 5.45
CA ASP A 69 6.93 20.74 6.84
C ASP A 69 8.07 19.87 7.41
N GLU A 70 8.66 18.99 6.60
CA GLU A 70 9.77 18.12 7.04
C GLU A 70 11.12 18.80 6.88
N THR A 71 11.85 18.91 7.99
CA THR A 71 13.25 19.38 8.03
C THR A 71 14.26 18.34 7.56
N ARG A 72 13.82 17.12 7.27
CA ARG A 72 14.68 16.01 6.86
C ARG A 72 15.38 16.30 5.54
N THR A 73 16.69 16.30 5.56
CA THR A 73 17.56 16.34 4.41
C THR A 73 18.00 14.91 4.01
N GLY A 74 18.48 14.72 2.79
CA GLY A 74 19.01 13.45 2.31
C GLY A 74 18.56 13.13 0.87
N PRO A 75 19.22 12.19 0.21
CA PRO A 75 18.95 11.87 -1.19
C PRO A 75 17.54 11.32 -1.37
N PHE A 76 16.90 11.71 -2.47
CA PHE A 76 15.58 11.20 -2.89
C PHE A 76 15.69 10.65 -4.31
N ASN A 77 15.55 9.35 -4.47
CA ASN A 77 15.66 8.71 -5.78
C ASN A 77 14.36 8.86 -6.58
N ARG A 78 14.33 9.87 -7.45
CA ARG A 78 13.17 10.18 -8.31
C ARG A 78 12.87 9.06 -9.31
N ALA A 79 13.87 8.37 -9.85
CA ALA A 79 13.68 7.29 -10.81
C ALA A 79 12.97 6.10 -10.17
N VAL A 80 13.37 5.74 -8.95
CA VAL A 80 12.68 4.70 -8.17
C VAL A 80 11.27 5.16 -7.78
N TYR A 81 11.09 6.42 -7.41
CA TYR A 81 9.79 6.96 -7.03
C TYR A 81 8.77 6.93 -8.19
N LYS A 82 9.21 7.17 -9.43
CA LYS A 82 8.34 7.08 -10.62
C LYS A 82 7.66 5.71 -10.76
N LYS A 83 8.27 4.63 -10.28
CA LYS A 83 7.67 3.30 -10.29
C LYS A 83 6.34 3.22 -9.49
N ARG A 84 6.10 4.14 -8.56
CA ARG A 84 4.83 4.27 -7.82
C ARG A 84 3.63 4.51 -8.76
N ASN A 85 3.85 5.10 -9.92
CA ASN A 85 2.80 5.32 -10.91
C ASN A 85 2.07 4.02 -11.34
N CYS A 86 2.71 2.87 -11.15
CA CYS A 86 2.05 1.57 -11.35
C CYS A 86 0.82 1.41 -10.44
N VAL A 87 0.92 1.85 -9.18
CA VAL A 87 -0.19 1.78 -8.21
C VAL A 87 -1.34 2.70 -8.64
N GLU A 88 -1.04 3.93 -9.07
CA GLU A 88 -2.06 4.88 -9.55
C GLU A 88 -2.80 4.34 -10.77
N ARG A 89 -2.07 3.78 -11.74
CA ARG A 89 -2.68 3.12 -12.91
C ARG A 89 -3.56 1.95 -12.51
N THR A 90 -3.13 1.13 -11.57
CA THR A 90 -3.94 0.00 -11.06
C THR A 90 -5.22 0.49 -10.38
N ILE A 91 -5.13 1.52 -9.54
CA ILE A 91 -6.30 2.12 -8.89
C ILE A 91 -7.26 2.71 -9.94
N ASN A 92 -6.75 3.39 -10.96
CA ASN A 92 -7.58 3.94 -12.03
C ASN A 92 -8.30 2.84 -12.83
N ARG A 93 -7.64 1.72 -13.10
CA ARG A 93 -8.27 0.56 -13.73
C ARG A 93 -9.33 -0.08 -12.83
N LEU A 94 -9.08 -0.19 -11.52
CA LEU A 94 -10.08 -0.68 -10.55
C LEU A 94 -11.32 0.24 -10.50
N LYS A 95 -11.15 1.55 -10.64
CA LYS A 95 -12.26 2.50 -10.68
C LYS A 95 -13.14 2.39 -11.94
N GLN A 96 -12.70 1.70 -12.98
CA GLN A 96 -13.54 1.38 -14.13
C GLN A 96 -14.67 0.41 -13.77
N PHE A 97 -14.50 -0.39 -12.73
CA PHE A 97 -15.58 -1.20 -12.17
C PHE A 97 -16.52 -0.30 -11.36
N ARG A 98 -17.71 -0.03 -11.90
CA ARG A 98 -18.69 0.90 -11.31
C ARG A 98 -18.96 0.63 -9.83
N ARG A 99 -19.13 -0.62 -9.42
CA ARG A 99 -19.37 -0.99 -8.02
C ARG A 99 -18.20 -0.68 -7.09
N VAL A 100 -16.97 -0.74 -7.59
CA VAL A 100 -15.77 -0.35 -6.83
C VAL A 100 -15.67 1.17 -6.73
N ALA A 101 -15.90 1.88 -7.84
CA ALA A 101 -15.80 3.35 -7.89
C ALA A 101 -16.84 4.05 -7.00
N THR A 102 -18.08 3.58 -7.04
CA THR A 102 -19.23 4.23 -6.38
C THR A 102 -19.49 3.75 -4.96
N ARG A 103 -18.79 2.70 -4.51
CA ARG A 103 -18.92 2.12 -3.16
C ARG A 103 -20.39 1.84 -2.77
N TYR A 104 -21.16 1.23 -3.65
CA TYR A 104 -22.54 0.86 -3.37
C TYR A 104 -22.71 -0.10 -2.17
N GLU A 105 -21.66 -0.88 -1.90
CA GLU A 105 -21.71 -1.87 -0.83
C GLU A 105 -21.53 -1.19 0.54
N LYS A 106 -22.55 -1.30 1.38
CA LYS A 106 -22.53 -0.76 2.75
C LYS A 106 -21.66 -1.61 3.68
N ARG A 107 -21.59 -2.92 3.46
CA ARG A 107 -20.80 -3.85 4.28
C ARG A 107 -19.35 -3.89 3.77
N ALA A 108 -18.41 -3.66 4.70
CA ALA A 108 -16.98 -3.68 4.39
C ALA A 108 -16.51 -5.00 3.74
N VAL A 109 -17.07 -6.14 4.21
CA VAL A 109 -16.74 -7.47 3.68
C VAL A 109 -17.14 -7.59 2.21
N ASN A 110 -18.36 -7.17 1.85
CA ASN A 110 -18.83 -7.20 0.47
C ASN A 110 -18.01 -6.28 -0.42
N PHE A 111 -17.69 -5.07 0.07
CA PHE A 111 -16.84 -4.15 -0.68
C PHE A 111 -15.44 -4.73 -0.92
N LEU A 112 -14.84 -5.36 0.10
CA LEU A 112 -13.55 -6.04 -0.05
C LEU A 112 -13.62 -7.19 -1.06
N ALA A 113 -14.67 -7.98 -1.05
CA ALA A 113 -14.90 -9.05 -2.02
C ALA A 113 -14.98 -8.48 -3.45
N MET A 114 -15.71 -7.38 -3.67
CA MET A 114 -15.80 -6.73 -4.97
C MET A 114 -14.46 -6.21 -5.47
N VAL A 115 -13.67 -5.56 -4.59
CA VAL A 115 -12.31 -5.11 -4.94
C VAL A 115 -11.42 -6.29 -5.28
N THR A 116 -11.54 -7.39 -4.56
CA THR A 116 -10.75 -8.61 -4.80
C THR A 116 -11.08 -9.23 -6.16
N LEU A 117 -12.37 -9.39 -6.49
CA LEU A 117 -12.81 -9.89 -7.78
C LEU A 117 -12.35 -9.00 -8.93
N ALA A 118 -12.53 -7.68 -8.80
CA ALA A 118 -12.07 -6.72 -9.79
C ALA A 118 -10.54 -6.81 -9.98
N SER A 119 -9.80 -7.02 -8.89
CA SER A 119 -8.34 -7.20 -8.95
C SER A 119 -7.96 -8.47 -9.70
N ILE A 120 -8.64 -9.58 -9.47
CA ILE A 120 -8.41 -10.85 -10.20
C ILE A 120 -8.63 -10.62 -11.69
N LEU A 121 -9.76 -10.02 -12.08
CA LEU A 121 -10.07 -9.73 -13.48
C LEU A 121 -9.03 -8.82 -14.17
N LEU A 122 -8.38 -7.94 -13.43
CA LEU A 122 -7.32 -7.09 -13.99
C LEU A 122 -6.00 -7.83 -14.21
N TRP A 123 -5.84 -9.01 -13.62
CA TRP A 123 -4.62 -9.82 -13.73
C TRP A 123 -4.77 -11.02 -14.69
N LEU A 124 -5.98 -11.32 -15.11
CA LEU A 124 -6.27 -12.30 -16.15
C LEU A 124 -6.09 -11.71 -17.55
#